data_98f443fb61abbda1f787f31648992bc5
#
_entry.id   98f443fb61abbda1f787f31648992bc5
#
_cell.length_a   1.000
_cell.length_b   1.000
_cell.length_c   1.000
_cell.angle_alpha   90.00
_cell.angle_beta   90.00
_cell.angle_gamma   90.00
#
_symmetry.space_group_name_H-M   'P 1'
#
loop_
_entity.id
_entity.type
_entity.pdbx_description
1 polymer ?
#
loop_
_entity_poly.entity_id
_entity_poly.type
_entity_poly.pdbx_seq_one_letter_code
_entity_poly.pdbx_strand_id
1 'polypeptide(L)'
;MRLRVSSRGRFSTPGASADEPALRRDRDRRRHNGLVCAAYLARAGKRVLVLERRERVGGAAVSEEVFPGFRFSVFSYVVSLLRPEIIRELELPRHGLHILPLESTLTPLANGDSLTQWNDHDQNRRELARHSLRDAEAYEEYGRRMHQMARAVKPLLAMTPPDPASLHPRDLLGMARLGGHLRGLGSARFHELCKLMTMSSADYLDQWFECEPLKATKSASGIIGTLAGPRSPGTAFVLLHHYMGELDGVFRAWGFAKGGNGSVSEAIAAAARSWGAEIRTNATVARVRVEGGRADGVVLEDGEEIDARRVVSNADPRRTFLEMVGEKHLPAEFVAAIRRYRFRGSSGKVNLALGELPRFTCLPQGGAHLRGAISISPSVEYLERAYDEAKYGEFSSRPYLDMVIPSLLDPSMAPPGRHVMSIFVQYAPYRLNGGWTDARREAFGDAVVNTLAEYAPNVKSAILHRQVITPADIERTLGLSEGNIFQGELSLQQMFFLRPAAAVSRYRTPIQDLFQCGAGTHPGGGVMGASGRNAARAILGEGA
;
A
#
# COMPACT_ATOMS: atom_id res chain seq x y z
N MET A 1 15.88 56.20 -14.55
CA MET A 1 17.21 56.50 -15.11
C MET A 1 17.79 55.17 -15.63
N ARG A 2 17.91 55.10 -16.94
CA ARG A 2 18.48 53.96 -17.67
C ARG A 2 20.01 53.88 -17.52
N LEU A 3 20.59 52.69 -17.65
CA LEU A 3 21.79 52.34 -18.46
C LEU A 3 22.30 50.97 -18.01
N ARG A 4 22.25 49.95 -18.86
CA ARG A 4 23.09 49.40 -19.95
C ARG A 4 24.35 48.67 -19.41
N VAL A 5 24.36 47.36 -19.55
CA VAL A 5 25.08 46.44 -20.47
C VAL A 5 26.55 46.72 -20.71
N SER A 6 27.43 45.79 -20.44
CA SER A 6 28.56 45.45 -21.31
C SER A 6 29.12 44.05 -21.06
N SER A 7 29.48 43.43 -22.11
CA SER A 7 29.82 42.07 -22.49
C SER A 7 31.32 41.77 -22.49
N ARG A 8 31.62 40.46 -22.55
CA ARG A 8 32.79 39.78 -23.15
C ARG A 8 33.98 39.40 -22.28
N GLY A 9 34.26 38.09 -22.35
CA GLY A 9 35.57 37.49 -22.09
C GLY A 9 35.53 35.97 -22.17
N ARG A 10 35.80 35.41 -23.36
CA ARG A 10 36.13 33.98 -23.54
C ARG A 10 37.53 33.70 -23.02
N PHE A 11 37.75 32.55 -22.38
CA PHE A 11 38.97 31.75 -22.63
C PHE A 11 38.75 30.26 -22.25
N SER A 12 39.25 29.42 -23.10
CA SER A 12 39.38 28.02 -23.38
C SER A 12 39.63 27.03 -22.22
N THR A 13 39.03 25.82 -22.41
CA THR A 13 39.28 24.49 -21.80
C THR A 13 40.76 24.03 -21.82
N PRO A 14 41.24 23.06 -20.98
CA PRO A 14 40.85 21.67 -21.13
C PRO A 14 40.78 20.82 -19.80
N GLY A 15 40.21 19.63 -19.87
CA GLY A 15 40.41 18.59 -18.87
C GLY A 15 39.11 17.88 -18.47
N ALA A 16 38.73 16.84 -19.24
CA ALA A 16 37.64 15.92 -18.87
C ALA A 16 38.07 15.04 -17.69
N SER A 17 37.40 15.20 -16.56
CA SER A 17 37.24 14.13 -15.58
C SER A 17 35.76 13.79 -15.52
N ALA A 18 35.44 12.50 -15.69
CA ALA A 18 34.10 11.98 -15.64
C ALA A 18 33.49 12.22 -14.25
N ASP A 19 32.66 13.26 -14.16
CA ASP A 19 31.81 13.47 -13.01
C ASP A 19 30.71 12.41 -13.04
N GLU A 20 30.69 11.53 -12.03
CA GLU A 20 29.50 10.76 -11.67
C GLU A 20 28.30 11.71 -11.54
N PRO A 21 27.13 11.39 -12.11
CA PRO A 21 25.97 12.23 -11.97
C PRO A 21 25.59 12.29 -10.50
N ALA A 22 25.77 13.45 -9.88
CA ALA A 22 25.30 13.73 -8.54
C ALA A 22 23.83 13.33 -8.42
N LEU A 23 23.55 12.34 -7.58
CA LEU A 23 22.21 11.86 -7.24
C LEU A 23 21.36 13.04 -6.76
N ARG A 24 20.56 13.61 -7.67
CA ARG A 24 19.57 14.61 -7.31
C ARG A 24 18.64 14.01 -6.29
N ARG A 25 18.66 14.52 -5.06
CA ARG A 25 17.77 14.14 -3.97
C ARG A 25 16.37 14.63 -4.29
N ASP A 26 15.61 13.74 -4.86
CA ASP A 26 14.21 13.91 -5.21
C ASP A 26 13.31 13.92 -3.96
N ARG A 27 12.63 15.00 -3.67
CA ARG A 27 11.75 15.15 -2.47
C ARG A 27 10.35 15.60 -2.86
N ASP A 28 9.39 14.84 -2.43
CA ASP A 28 7.94 14.97 -2.25
C ASP A 28 6.98 14.40 -3.32
N ARG A 29 5.79 13.88 -2.84
CA ARG A 29 4.83 13.11 -3.66
C ARG A 29 3.41 13.13 -3.12
N ARG A 30 2.41 13.14 -4.04
CA ARG A 30 1.01 12.98 -3.68
C ARG A 30 0.44 11.66 -4.17
N ARG A 31 -0.12 10.90 -3.23
CA ARG A 31 -0.72 9.58 -3.41
C ARG A 31 -2.23 9.70 -3.33
N HIS A 32 -2.96 8.63 -3.66
CA HIS A 32 -4.42 8.55 -3.63
C HIS A 32 -5.06 9.19 -2.38
N ASN A 33 -4.50 9.07 -1.17
CA ASN A 33 -5.05 9.70 0.03
C ASN A 33 -5.06 11.24 -0.04
N GLY A 34 -4.02 11.85 -0.61
CA GLY A 34 -3.98 13.29 -0.85
C GLY A 34 -5.02 13.73 -1.86
N LEU A 35 -5.24 12.95 -2.92
CA LEU A 35 -6.30 13.19 -3.90
C LEU A 35 -7.69 13.06 -3.27
N VAL A 36 -7.92 12.04 -2.44
CA VAL A 36 -9.17 11.89 -1.68
C VAL A 36 -9.40 13.09 -0.77
N CYS A 37 -8.39 13.50 0.00
CA CYS A 37 -8.49 14.68 0.86
C CYS A 37 -8.84 15.94 0.05
N ALA A 38 -8.16 16.14 -1.07
CA ALA A 38 -8.40 17.26 -1.98
C ALA A 38 -9.82 17.25 -2.55
N ALA A 39 -10.32 16.07 -2.97
CA ALA A 39 -11.66 15.92 -3.50
C ALA A 39 -12.74 16.30 -2.47
N TYR A 40 -12.62 15.82 -1.22
CA TYR A 40 -13.55 16.19 -0.16
C TYR A 40 -13.49 17.68 0.21
N LEU A 41 -12.30 18.28 0.25
CA LEU A 41 -12.15 19.71 0.52
C LEU A 41 -12.74 20.56 -0.62
N ALA A 42 -12.47 20.20 -1.87
CA ALA A 42 -13.03 20.90 -3.04
C ALA A 42 -14.56 20.77 -3.10
N ARG A 43 -15.10 19.57 -2.85
CA ARG A 43 -16.55 19.33 -2.74
C ARG A 43 -17.21 20.20 -1.65
N ALA A 44 -16.48 20.49 -0.56
CA ALA A 44 -16.92 21.41 0.49
C ALA A 44 -16.67 22.90 0.14
N GLY A 45 -16.42 23.25 -1.11
CA GLY A 45 -16.25 24.63 -1.60
C GLY A 45 -14.93 25.27 -1.20
N LYS A 46 -13.90 24.51 -0.82
CA LYS A 46 -12.57 25.06 -0.53
C LYS A 46 -11.75 25.18 -1.81
N ARG A 47 -10.99 26.27 -1.94
CA ARG A 47 -9.98 26.38 -2.99
C ARG A 47 -8.82 25.43 -2.67
N VAL A 48 -8.54 24.47 -3.53
CA VAL A 48 -7.54 23.42 -3.32
C VAL A 48 -6.55 23.41 -4.48
N LEU A 49 -5.26 23.52 -4.15
CA LEU A 49 -4.15 23.24 -5.06
C LEU A 49 -3.46 21.95 -4.62
N VAL A 50 -3.38 21.01 -5.53
CA VAL A 50 -2.65 19.75 -5.38
C VAL A 50 -1.33 19.86 -6.12
N LEU A 51 -0.20 19.68 -5.44
CA LEU A 51 1.14 19.67 -6.04
C LEU A 51 1.64 18.22 -6.14
N GLU A 52 1.98 17.75 -7.30
CA GLU A 52 2.53 16.40 -7.54
C GLU A 52 3.90 16.53 -8.21
N ARG A 53 4.88 15.83 -7.67
CA ARG A 53 6.25 15.86 -8.18
C ARG A 53 6.40 15.22 -9.57
N ARG A 54 5.75 14.05 -9.74
CA ARG A 54 5.79 13.31 -11.01
C ARG A 54 4.88 13.97 -12.05
N GLU A 55 5.04 13.57 -13.29
CA GLU A 55 4.13 13.95 -14.38
C GLU A 55 2.73 13.37 -14.22
N ARG A 56 2.58 12.29 -13.41
CA ARG A 56 1.33 11.57 -13.16
C ARG A 56 1.00 11.49 -11.68
N VAL A 57 -0.27 11.62 -11.37
CA VAL A 57 -0.81 11.47 -10.00
C VAL A 57 -0.89 10.00 -9.58
N GLY A 58 -0.99 9.75 -8.25
CA GLY A 58 -1.35 8.42 -7.73
C GLY A 58 -0.28 7.76 -6.86
N GLY A 59 0.97 8.15 -6.97
CA GLY A 59 2.07 7.55 -6.20
C GLY A 59 2.21 6.05 -6.49
N ALA A 60 1.93 5.19 -5.48
CA ALA A 60 1.97 3.74 -5.66
C ALA A 60 0.78 3.18 -6.47
N ALA A 61 -0.34 3.90 -6.54
CA ALA A 61 -1.47 3.54 -7.39
C ALA A 61 -1.34 4.26 -8.75
N VAL A 62 -0.42 3.79 -9.58
CA VAL A 62 -0.10 4.32 -10.91
C VAL A 62 -0.01 3.19 -11.93
N SER A 63 -0.46 3.47 -13.15
CA SER A 63 -0.29 2.57 -14.32
C SER A 63 0.55 3.26 -15.37
N GLU A 64 1.57 2.56 -15.86
CA GLU A 64 2.52 3.10 -16.83
C GLU A 64 2.80 2.08 -17.94
N GLU A 65 3.03 2.55 -19.15
CA GLU A 65 3.62 1.75 -20.20
C GLU A 65 5.13 1.65 -19.93
N VAL A 66 5.55 0.51 -19.37
CA VAL A 66 6.94 0.28 -18.97
C VAL A 66 7.80 -0.20 -20.13
N PHE A 67 7.19 -0.99 -20.99
CA PHE A 67 7.77 -1.46 -22.25
C PHE A 67 6.79 -1.17 -23.39
N PRO A 68 7.24 -0.95 -24.61
CA PRO A 68 6.37 -0.61 -25.74
C PRO A 68 5.17 -1.56 -25.87
N GLY A 69 3.95 -1.03 -25.74
CA GLY A 69 2.69 -1.78 -25.78
C GLY A 69 2.34 -2.53 -24.50
N PHE A 70 3.21 -2.60 -23.49
CA PHE A 70 2.94 -3.31 -22.23
C PHE A 70 2.73 -2.33 -21.09
N ARG A 71 1.50 -2.29 -20.58
CA ARG A 71 1.07 -1.43 -19.48
C ARG A 71 1.00 -2.19 -18.17
N PHE A 72 1.56 -1.62 -17.10
CA PHE A 72 1.60 -2.25 -15.78
C PHE A 72 1.02 -1.34 -14.70
N SER A 73 0.39 -1.94 -13.72
CA SER A 73 0.25 -1.37 -12.39
C SER A 73 1.62 -1.47 -11.70
N VAL A 74 2.44 -0.41 -11.80
CA VAL A 74 3.89 -0.52 -11.53
C VAL A 74 4.19 -0.95 -10.10
N PHE A 75 3.42 -0.49 -9.11
CA PHE A 75 3.64 -0.78 -7.70
C PHE A 75 2.46 -1.53 -7.08
N SER A 76 1.34 -0.85 -6.79
CA SER A 76 0.11 -1.49 -6.33
C SER A 76 -0.61 -2.15 -7.51
N TYR A 77 -1.10 -3.38 -7.36
CA TYR A 77 -1.57 -4.19 -8.49
C TYR A 77 -3.02 -4.69 -8.36
N VAL A 78 -3.60 -4.64 -7.17
CA VAL A 78 -4.98 -5.03 -6.89
C VAL A 78 -5.70 -4.00 -6.03
N VAL A 79 -7.03 -4.01 -6.07
CA VAL A 79 -7.91 -3.16 -5.27
C VAL A 79 -8.74 -4.06 -4.37
N SER A 80 -8.71 -3.80 -3.08
CA SER A 80 -9.54 -4.50 -2.09
C SER A 80 -10.02 -3.55 -0.99
N LEU A 81 -9.12 -2.72 -0.48
CA LEU A 81 -9.36 -1.90 0.72
C LEU A 81 -9.97 -0.53 0.42
N LEU A 82 -10.13 -0.12 -0.85
CA LEU A 82 -10.73 1.17 -1.20
C LEU A 82 -12.15 1.23 -0.62
N ARG A 83 -12.37 2.24 0.20
CA ARG A 83 -13.61 2.33 0.98
C ARG A 83 -14.84 2.53 0.09
N PRO A 84 -15.89 1.68 0.20
CA PRO A 84 -17.12 1.80 -0.60
C PRO A 84 -17.79 3.16 -0.44
N GLU A 85 -17.74 3.74 0.76
CA GLU A 85 -18.27 5.08 0.99
C GLU A 85 -17.53 6.15 0.15
N ILE A 86 -16.20 6.02 -0.05
CA ILE A 86 -15.42 6.94 -0.90
C ILE A 86 -15.81 6.77 -2.36
N ILE A 87 -15.97 5.53 -2.83
CA ILE A 87 -16.41 5.24 -4.20
C ILE A 87 -17.74 5.92 -4.49
N ARG A 88 -18.70 5.80 -3.55
CA ARG A 88 -20.04 6.39 -3.70
C ARG A 88 -20.03 7.91 -3.54
N GLU A 89 -19.41 8.42 -2.47
CA GLU A 89 -19.42 9.84 -2.13
C GLU A 89 -18.68 10.71 -3.15
N LEU A 90 -17.64 10.16 -3.79
CA LEU A 90 -16.88 10.81 -4.85
C LEU A 90 -17.36 10.40 -6.26
N GLU A 91 -18.41 9.60 -6.37
CA GLU A 91 -19.02 9.15 -7.64
C GLU A 91 -17.98 8.56 -8.62
N LEU A 92 -16.98 7.81 -8.10
CA LEU A 92 -15.82 7.38 -8.88
C LEU A 92 -16.16 6.60 -10.17
N PRO A 93 -17.23 5.78 -10.25
CA PRO A 93 -17.63 5.17 -11.52
C PRO A 93 -17.95 6.18 -12.63
N ARG A 94 -18.54 7.35 -12.30
CA ARG A 94 -18.77 8.44 -13.25
C ARG A 94 -17.48 9.07 -13.77
N HIS A 95 -16.41 8.90 -13.02
CA HIS A 95 -15.06 9.36 -13.36
C HIS A 95 -14.18 8.25 -13.95
N GLY A 96 -14.79 7.13 -14.39
CA GLY A 96 -14.12 6.07 -15.13
C GLY A 96 -13.54 4.93 -14.28
N LEU A 97 -13.83 4.86 -12.99
CA LEU A 97 -13.41 3.72 -12.16
C LEU A 97 -14.30 2.51 -12.43
N HIS A 98 -13.69 1.44 -12.95
CA HIS A 98 -14.31 0.13 -13.10
C HIS A 98 -13.43 -0.91 -12.42
N ILE A 99 -13.97 -1.62 -11.42
CA ILE A 99 -13.25 -2.67 -10.71
C ILE A 99 -13.80 -4.02 -11.17
N LEU A 100 -12.91 -4.86 -11.68
CA LEU A 100 -13.19 -6.23 -12.12
C LEU A 100 -12.85 -7.18 -10.97
N PRO A 101 -13.80 -7.96 -10.43
CA PRO A 101 -13.51 -8.86 -9.33
C PRO A 101 -12.58 -10.00 -9.77
N LEU A 102 -11.65 -10.39 -8.91
CA LEU A 102 -10.86 -11.62 -9.04
C LEU A 102 -11.71 -12.78 -8.50
N GLU A 103 -11.89 -13.84 -9.30
CA GLU A 103 -12.82 -14.92 -8.98
C GLU A 103 -12.24 -15.96 -8.03
N SER A 104 -10.92 -16.06 -7.96
CA SER A 104 -10.22 -17.10 -7.20
C SER A 104 -8.83 -16.68 -6.73
N THR A 105 -8.25 -17.50 -5.85
CA THR A 105 -6.82 -17.52 -5.53
C THR A 105 -6.30 -18.95 -5.74
N LEU A 106 -5.44 -19.14 -6.73
CA LEU A 106 -4.76 -20.40 -7.01
C LEU A 106 -3.46 -20.50 -6.22
N THR A 107 -3.25 -21.58 -5.50
CA THR A 107 -2.00 -21.94 -4.84
C THR A 107 -1.46 -23.22 -5.48
N PRO A 108 -0.52 -23.15 -6.42
CA PRO A 108 0.10 -24.33 -7.02
C PRO A 108 1.02 -25.02 -6.00
N LEU A 109 1.06 -26.35 -6.02
CA LEU A 109 1.88 -27.17 -5.14
C LEU A 109 2.99 -27.88 -5.93
N ALA A 110 4.12 -28.16 -5.28
CA ALA A 110 5.27 -28.77 -5.93
C ALA A 110 5.03 -30.21 -6.41
N ASN A 111 4.02 -30.90 -5.86
CA ASN A 111 3.65 -32.26 -6.24
C ASN A 111 2.75 -32.31 -7.49
N GLY A 112 2.51 -31.17 -8.15
CA GLY A 112 1.63 -31.07 -9.32
C GLY A 112 0.14 -30.95 -9.00
N ASP A 113 -0.24 -30.88 -7.72
CA ASP A 113 -1.59 -30.52 -7.27
C ASP A 113 -1.74 -29.01 -7.05
N SER A 114 -2.91 -28.56 -6.68
CA SER A 114 -3.19 -27.16 -6.34
C SER A 114 -4.30 -27.04 -5.33
N LEU A 115 -4.32 -25.93 -4.59
CA LEU A 115 -5.48 -25.49 -3.83
C LEU A 115 -6.00 -24.18 -4.45
N THR A 116 -7.27 -24.20 -4.90
CA THR A 116 -7.91 -22.98 -5.42
C THR A 116 -9.03 -22.54 -4.48
N GLN A 117 -8.87 -21.36 -3.91
CA GLN A 117 -9.93 -20.73 -3.12
C GLN A 117 -10.82 -19.91 -4.05
N TRP A 118 -12.06 -20.34 -4.21
CA TRP A 118 -13.07 -19.69 -5.05
C TRP A 118 -13.95 -18.72 -4.26
N ASN A 119 -14.48 -17.69 -4.93
CA ASN A 119 -15.51 -16.84 -4.34
C ASN A 119 -16.85 -17.58 -4.27
N ASP A 120 -17.12 -18.50 -5.20
CA ASP A 120 -18.28 -19.37 -5.16
C ASP A 120 -18.15 -20.36 -3.99
N HIS A 121 -19.17 -20.38 -3.12
CA HIS A 121 -19.15 -21.14 -1.88
C HIS A 121 -19.10 -22.66 -2.12
N ASP A 122 -19.92 -23.17 -3.02
CA ASP A 122 -20.00 -24.61 -3.26
C ASP A 122 -18.76 -25.14 -3.99
N GLN A 123 -18.23 -24.35 -4.91
CA GLN A 123 -16.98 -24.67 -5.61
C GLN A 123 -15.81 -24.67 -4.63
N ASN A 124 -15.74 -23.66 -3.76
CA ASN A 124 -14.70 -23.57 -2.73
C ASN A 124 -14.77 -24.72 -1.73
N ARG A 125 -15.98 -25.11 -1.30
CA ARG A 125 -16.19 -26.24 -0.38
C ARG A 125 -15.74 -27.57 -1.01
N ARG A 126 -16.08 -27.81 -2.28
CA ARG A 126 -15.63 -29.00 -3.02
C ARG A 126 -14.11 -29.04 -3.15
N GLU A 127 -13.50 -27.91 -3.44
CA GLU A 127 -12.04 -27.82 -3.56
C GLU A 127 -11.35 -28.10 -2.22
N LEU A 128 -11.81 -27.50 -1.13
CA LEU A 128 -11.24 -27.74 0.20
C LEU A 128 -11.41 -29.18 0.65
N ALA A 129 -12.56 -29.81 0.35
CA ALA A 129 -12.83 -31.21 0.70
C ALA A 129 -11.87 -32.21 0.02
N ARG A 130 -11.23 -31.84 -1.09
CA ARG A 130 -10.16 -32.64 -1.71
C ARG A 130 -8.92 -32.75 -0.81
N HIS A 131 -8.67 -31.75 0.03
CA HIS A 131 -7.50 -31.66 0.91
C HIS A 131 -7.83 -32.04 2.35
N SER A 132 -8.96 -31.55 2.89
CA SER A 132 -9.45 -31.84 4.23
C SER A 132 -10.95 -31.63 4.32
N LEU A 133 -11.70 -32.67 4.66
CA LEU A 133 -13.15 -32.57 4.95
C LEU A 133 -13.41 -31.69 6.17
N ARG A 134 -12.57 -31.81 7.20
CA ARG A 134 -12.64 -30.99 8.41
C ARG A 134 -12.52 -29.50 8.08
N ASP A 135 -11.55 -29.14 7.24
CA ASP A 135 -11.31 -27.75 6.86
C ASP A 135 -12.43 -27.20 5.98
N ALA A 136 -13.00 -28.04 5.09
CA ALA A 136 -14.16 -27.67 4.29
C ALA A 136 -15.39 -27.33 5.14
N GLU A 137 -15.60 -28.05 6.25
CA GLU A 137 -16.67 -27.78 7.22
C GLU A 137 -16.35 -26.55 8.09
N ALA A 138 -15.12 -26.42 8.58
CA ALA A 138 -14.70 -25.31 9.43
C ALA A 138 -14.66 -23.97 8.69
N TYR A 139 -14.47 -23.97 7.36
CA TYR A 139 -14.24 -22.79 6.56
C TYR A 139 -15.38 -21.76 6.62
N GLU A 140 -16.62 -22.23 6.67
CA GLU A 140 -17.79 -21.35 6.74
C GLU A 140 -17.86 -20.60 8.08
N GLU A 141 -17.64 -21.32 9.19
CA GLU A 141 -17.63 -20.71 10.53
C GLU A 141 -16.46 -19.72 10.66
N TYR A 142 -15.27 -20.10 10.19
CA TYR A 142 -14.11 -19.18 10.11
C TYR A 142 -14.46 -17.92 9.32
N GLY A 143 -15.04 -18.06 8.14
CA GLY A 143 -15.43 -16.92 7.29
C GLY A 143 -16.44 -16.02 7.99
N ARG A 144 -17.47 -16.59 8.62
CA ARG A 144 -18.47 -15.87 9.40
C ARG A 144 -17.85 -15.12 10.58
N ARG A 145 -16.92 -15.75 11.30
CA ARG A 145 -16.21 -15.14 12.43
C ARG A 145 -15.34 -13.96 11.99
N MET A 146 -14.54 -14.15 10.95
CA MET A 146 -13.70 -13.09 10.40
C MET A 146 -14.53 -11.91 9.86
N HIS A 147 -15.67 -12.19 9.23
CA HIS A 147 -16.60 -11.17 8.77
C HIS A 147 -17.19 -10.36 9.96
N GLN A 148 -17.56 -11.03 11.06
CA GLN A 148 -18.02 -10.35 12.27
C GLN A 148 -16.93 -9.44 12.86
N MET A 149 -15.66 -9.90 12.88
CA MET A 149 -14.54 -9.11 13.36
C MET A 149 -14.23 -7.93 12.42
N ALA A 150 -14.26 -8.14 11.12
CA ALA A 150 -14.10 -7.07 10.15
C ALA A 150 -15.18 -5.97 10.33
N ARG A 151 -16.45 -6.38 10.51
CA ARG A 151 -17.54 -5.44 10.82
C ARG A 151 -17.36 -4.70 12.15
N ALA A 152 -16.80 -5.38 13.16
CA ALA A 152 -16.52 -4.76 14.46
C ALA A 152 -15.43 -3.69 14.38
N VAL A 153 -14.41 -3.89 13.54
CA VAL A 153 -13.28 -2.95 13.39
C VAL A 153 -13.57 -1.86 12.34
N LYS A 154 -14.39 -2.14 11.34
CA LYS A 154 -14.71 -1.21 10.24
C LYS A 154 -15.10 0.22 10.68
N PRO A 155 -15.95 0.44 11.70
CA PRO A 155 -16.27 1.79 12.19
C PRO A 155 -15.06 2.54 12.74
N LEU A 156 -14.09 1.81 13.32
CA LEU A 156 -12.89 2.42 13.90
C LEU A 156 -12.00 3.03 12.81
N LEU A 157 -12.03 2.51 11.58
CA LEU A 157 -11.26 3.06 10.45
C LEU A 157 -11.71 4.48 10.06
N ALA A 158 -12.98 4.80 10.27
CA ALA A 158 -13.55 6.11 9.99
C ALA A 158 -13.55 7.06 11.20
N MET A 159 -13.14 6.57 12.36
CA MET A 159 -13.09 7.34 13.59
C MET A 159 -11.80 8.18 13.64
N THR A 160 -11.91 9.44 14.03
CA THR A 160 -10.73 10.19 14.48
C THR A 160 -10.32 9.64 15.85
N PRO A 161 -9.09 9.09 16.01
CA PRO A 161 -8.69 8.50 17.28
C PRO A 161 -8.76 9.51 18.43
N PRO A 162 -9.50 9.23 19.52
CA PRO A 162 -9.46 10.08 20.70
C PRO A 162 -8.10 9.97 21.40
N ASP A 163 -7.66 11.01 22.06
CA ASP A 163 -6.46 10.96 22.89
C ASP A 163 -6.82 10.43 24.28
N PRO A 164 -6.31 9.25 24.68
CA PRO A 164 -6.66 8.65 25.96
C PRO A 164 -6.08 9.42 27.17
N ALA A 165 -5.07 10.26 26.95
CA ALA A 165 -4.44 11.09 27.99
C ALA A 165 -5.07 12.49 28.11
N SER A 166 -5.99 12.87 27.21
CA SER A 166 -6.62 14.18 27.18
C SER A 166 -7.89 14.22 28.02
N LEU A 167 -8.04 15.26 28.84
CA LEU A 167 -9.26 15.55 29.57
C LEU A 167 -10.22 16.47 28.77
N HIS A 168 -9.90 16.81 27.55
CA HIS A 168 -10.75 17.62 26.70
C HIS A 168 -12.10 16.92 26.45
N PRO A 169 -13.27 17.61 26.57
CA PRO A 169 -14.60 16.98 26.44
C PRO A 169 -14.80 16.15 25.18
N ARG A 170 -14.22 16.55 24.06
CA ARG A 170 -14.28 15.82 22.79
C ARG A 170 -13.58 14.46 22.87
N ASP A 171 -12.46 14.39 23.59
CA ASP A 171 -11.72 13.13 23.76
C ASP A 171 -12.42 12.21 24.71
N LEU A 172 -12.93 12.73 25.80
CA LEU A 172 -13.75 11.98 26.75
C LEU A 172 -14.99 11.39 26.06
N LEU A 173 -15.68 12.17 25.23
CA LEU A 173 -16.79 11.68 24.43
C LEU A 173 -16.34 10.63 23.40
N GLY A 174 -15.20 10.84 22.74
CA GLY A 174 -14.59 9.88 21.82
C GLY A 174 -14.25 8.56 22.50
N MET A 175 -13.64 8.61 23.69
CA MET A 175 -13.35 7.45 24.52
C MET A 175 -14.63 6.75 24.99
N ALA A 176 -15.65 7.49 25.39
CA ALA A 176 -16.94 6.93 25.78
C ALA A 176 -17.63 6.21 24.60
N ARG A 177 -17.59 6.79 23.39
CA ARG A 177 -18.10 6.16 22.17
C ARG A 177 -17.31 4.88 21.81
N LEU A 178 -15.97 4.92 21.90
CA LEU A 178 -15.12 3.76 21.68
C LEU A 178 -15.41 2.65 22.69
N GLY A 179 -15.48 3.00 23.99
CA GLY A 179 -15.84 2.07 25.07
C GLY A 179 -17.23 1.48 24.90
N GLY A 180 -18.21 2.29 24.54
CA GLY A 180 -19.57 1.83 24.19
C GLY A 180 -19.60 0.87 23.00
N HIS A 181 -18.84 1.18 21.96
CA HIS A 181 -18.70 0.29 20.78
C HIS A 181 -18.07 -1.06 21.16
N LEU A 182 -16.95 -1.05 21.89
CA LEU A 182 -16.27 -2.28 22.33
C LEU A 182 -17.15 -3.11 23.28
N ARG A 183 -17.85 -2.44 24.22
CA ARG A 183 -18.81 -3.11 25.10
C ARG A 183 -19.98 -3.73 24.33
N GLY A 184 -20.45 -3.06 23.28
CA GLY A 184 -21.52 -3.54 22.40
C GLY A 184 -21.17 -4.81 21.61
N LEU A 185 -19.88 -5.15 21.48
CA LEU A 185 -19.44 -6.41 20.87
C LEU A 185 -19.83 -7.64 21.71
N GLY A 186 -19.98 -7.47 23.01
CA GLY A 186 -20.12 -8.55 23.98
C GLY A 186 -18.80 -9.27 24.25
N SER A 187 -18.76 -10.04 25.35
CA SER A 187 -17.53 -10.64 25.88
C SER A 187 -16.81 -11.54 24.85
N ALA A 188 -17.52 -12.45 24.20
CA ALA A 188 -16.93 -13.42 23.28
C ALA A 188 -16.22 -12.74 22.07
N ARG A 189 -16.88 -11.75 21.45
CA ARG A 189 -16.30 -11.05 20.30
C ARG A 189 -15.16 -10.10 20.72
N PHE A 190 -15.25 -9.52 21.91
CA PHE A 190 -14.16 -8.70 22.45
C PHE A 190 -12.90 -9.54 22.68
N HIS A 191 -13.03 -10.72 23.30
CA HIS A 191 -11.91 -11.64 23.50
C HIS A 191 -11.32 -12.11 22.16
N GLU A 192 -12.16 -12.41 21.18
CA GLU A 192 -11.71 -12.79 19.83
C GLU A 192 -10.93 -11.65 19.16
N LEU A 193 -11.40 -10.42 19.30
CA LEU A 193 -10.68 -9.24 18.80
C LEU A 193 -9.31 -9.09 19.47
N CYS A 194 -9.21 -9.30 20.78
CA CYS A 194 -7.94 -9.27 21.51
C CYS A 194 -6.97 -10.36 20.99
N LYS A 195 -7.47 -11.58 20.73
CA LYS A 195 -6.66 -12.64 20.10
C LYS A 195 -6.13 -12.20 18.74
N LEU A 196 -7.01 -11.74 17.84
CA LEU A 196 -6.62 -11.25 16.51
C LEU A 196 -5.61 -10.11 16.57
N MET A 197 -5.68 -9.25 17.58
CA MET A 197 -4.70 -8.17 17.73
C MET A 197 -3.32 -8.66 18.15
N THR A 198 -3.22 -9.74 18.92
CA THR A 198 -1.97 -10.15 19.59
C THR A 198 -1.34 -11.42 19.03
N MET A 199 -2.14 -12.35 18.53
CA MET A 199 -1.65 -13.64 18.02
C MET A 199 -0.86 -13.50 16.71
N SER A 200 -0.07 -14.51 16.42
CA SER A 200 0.43 -14.73 15.07
C SER A 200 -0.68 -15.22 14.13
N SER A 201 -0.55 -14.98 12.83
CA SER A 201 -1.51 -15.50 11.85
C SER A 201 -1.46 -17.03 11.77
N ALA A 202 -0.29 -17.63 11.96
CA ALA A 202 -0.13 -19.08 11.99
C ALA A 202 -0.89 -19.69 13.17
N ASP A 203 -0.61 -19.24 14.42
CA ASP A 203 -1.29 -19.78 15.61
C ASP A 203 -2.81 -19.55 15.59
N TYR A 204 -3.26 -18.42 15.02
CA TYR A 204 -4.67 -18.16 14.86
C TYR A 204 -5.32 -19.13 13.87
N LEU A 205 -4.68 -19.41 12.73
CA LEU A 205 -5.19 -20.30 11.70
C LEU A 205 -5.09 -21.79 12.10
N ASP A 206 -4.12 -22.16 12.93
CA ASP A 206 -4.00 -23.52 13.50
C ASP A 206 -5.20 -23.90 14.40
N GLN A 207 -5.92 -22.92 14.96
CA GLN A 207 -7.15 -23.16 15.70
C GLN A 207 -8.33 -23.59 14.79
N TRP A 208 -8.22 -23.35 13.48
CA TRP A 208 -9.28 -23.56 12.50
C TRP A 208 -8.99 -24.69 11.53
N PHE A 209 -7.75 -24.78 11.02
CA PHE A 209 -7.41 -25.59 9.85
C PHE A 209 -6.21 -26.50 10.11
N GLU A 210 -6.21 -27.64 9.38
CA GLU A 210 -5.07 -28.57 9.35
C GLU A 210 -4.36 -28.56 7.99
N CYS A 211 -5.04 -28.18 6.90
CA CYS A 211 -4.49 -28.09 5.55
C CYS A 211 -3.41 -27.00 5.45
N GLU A 212 -2.14 -27.39 5.29
CA GLU A 212 -1.01 -26.46 5.23
C GLU A 212 -1.11 -25.42 4.11
N PRO A 213 -1.43 -25.77 2.84
CA PRO A 213 -1.60 -24.78 1.78
C PRO A 213 -2.68 -23.74 2.10
N LEU A 214 -3.80 -24.16 2.75
CA LEU A 214 -4.86 -23.24 3.14
C LEU A 214 -4.38 -22.25 4.21
N LYS A 215 -3.73 -22.75 5.27
CA LYS A 215 -3.16 -21.91 6.33
C LYS A 215 -2.12 -20.93 5.77
N ALA A 216 -1.24 -21.39 4.92
CA ALA A 216 -0.19 -20.57 4.31
C ALA A 216 -0.77 -19.45 3.43
N THR A 217 -1.68 -19.78 2.52
CA THR A 217 -2.30 -18.78 1.63
C THR A 217 -3.08 -17.73 2.41
N LYS A 218 -3.70 -18.11 3.53
CA LYS A 218 -4.36 -17.13 4.41
C LYS A 218 -3.34 -16.32 5.23
N SER A 219 -2.30 -16.99 5.79
CA SER A 219 -1.23 -16.33 6.55
C SER A 219 -0.48 -15.28 5.72
N ALA A 220 -0.37 -15.50 4.39
CA ALA A 220 0.24 -14.55 3.48
C ALA A 220 -0.41 -13.15 3.56
N SER A 221 -1.72 -13.07 3.75
CA SER A 221 -2.40 -11.79 4.01
C SER A 221 -2.00 -11.14 5.35
N GLY A 222 -1.46 -11.92 6.29
CA GLY A 222 -0.97 -11.43 7.60
C GLY A 222 0.41 -10.82 7.57
N ILE A 223 1.16 -11.00 6.48
CA ILE A 223 2.55 -10.50 6.37
C ILE A 223 2.71 -9.34 5.38
N ILE A 224 1.72 -9.07 4.51
CA ILE A 224 1.82 -8.06 3.46
C ILE A 224 2.26 -6.70 4.04
N GLY A 225 3.37 -6.17 3.53
CA GLY A 225 3.89 -4.85 3.88
C GLY A 225 4.48 -4.72 5.28
N THR A 226 4.72 -5.84 5.97
CA THR A 226 5.42 -5.89 7.25
C THR A 226 6.71 -6.70 7.15
N LEU A 227 7.71 -6.35 7.92
CA LEU A 227 8.90 -7.19 8.13
C LEU A 227 8.64 -8.10 9.34
N ALA A 228 7.73 -9.06 9.14
CA ALA A 228 7.30 -10.05 10.13
C ALA A 228 6.91 -11.34 9.41
N GLY A 229 7.23 -12.50 9.98
CA GLY A 229 6.82 -13.80 9.47
C GLY A 229 5.43 -14.21 9.97
N PRO A 230 4.80 -15.25 9.39
CA PRO A 230 3.47 -15.71 9.80
C PRO A 230 3.39 -16.15 11.26
N ARG A 231 4.50 -16.53 11.90
CA ARG A 231 4.60 -16.86 13.33
C ARG A 231 4.90 -15.66 14.22
N SER A 232 5.09 -14.47 13.65
CA SER A 232 5.32 -13.26 14.43
C SER A 232 4.04 -12.76 15.09
N PRO A 233 4.06 -12.35 16.39
CA PRO A 233 2.90 -11.78 17.07
C PRO A 233 2.32 -10.55 16.35
N GLY A 234 1.00 -10.42 16.36
CA GLY A 234 0.28 -9.31 15.73
C GLY A 234 0.00 -9.48 14.24
N THR A 235 0.50 -10.54 13.59
CA THR A 235 0.23 -10.80 12.16
C THR A 235 -1.21 -11.26 11.91
N ALA A 236 -1.91 -11.80 12.90
CA ALA A 236 -3.34 -12.08 12.81
C ALA A 236 -4.17 -10.78 12.68
N PHE A 237 -3.70 -9.66 13.25
CA PHE A 237 -4.32 -8.35 13.01
C PHE A 237 -4.11 -7.86 11.57
N VAL A 238 -2.92 -8.04 11.00
CA VAL A 238 -2.65 -7.69 9.60
C VAL A 238 -3.52 -8.54 8.66
N LEU A 239 -3.72 -9.83 8.99
CA LEU A 239 -4.69 -10.70 8.30
C LEU A 239 -6.11 -10.12 8.38
N LEU A 240 -6.58 -9.69 9.56
CA LEU A 240 -7.88 -9.05 9.73
C LEU A 240 -7.97 -7.73 8.94
N HIS A 241 -6.89 -6.93 8.91
CA HIS A 241 -6.84 -5.70 8.14
C HIS A 241 -7.13 -5.95 6.65
N HIS A 242 -6.50 -6.96 6.04
CA HIS A 242 -6.76 -7.34 4.65
C HIS A 242 -8.13 -7.99 4.46
N TYR A 243 -8.67 -8.63 5.50
CA TYR A 243 -10.03 -9.19 5.48
C TYR A 243 -11.12 -8.12 5.44
N MET A 244 -10.83 -6.87 5.83
CA MET A 244 -11.76 -5.74 5.78
C MET A 244 -11.99 -5.18 4.37
N GLY A 245 -11.26 -5.68 3.37
CA GLY A 245 -11.49 -5.33 1.96
C GLY A 245 -12.89 -5.73 1.52
N GLU A 246 -13.56 -4.84 0.77
CA GLU A 246 -14.95 -5.03 0.35
C GLU A 246 -15.13 -4.52 -1.08
N LEU A 247 -15.68 -5.36 -1.94
CA LEU A 247 -16.14 -5.00 -3.27
C LEU A 247 -17.61 -5.38 -3.38
N ASP A 248 -18.47 -4.42 -3.73
CA ASP A 248 -19.92 -4.61 -3.91
C ASP A 248 -20.61 -5.36 -2.77
N GLY A 249 -20.19 -5.09 -1.53
CA GLY A 249 -20.74 -5.72 -0.32
C GLY A 249 -20.12 -7.07 0.04
N VAL A 250 -19.23 -7.61 -0.79
CA VAL A 250 -18.51 -8.86 -0.53
C VAL A 250 -17.19 -8.57 0.18
N PHE A 251 -17.06 -9.03 1.43
CA PHE A 251 -15.82 -8.90 2.20
C PHE A 251 -14.73 -9.84 1.68
N ARG A 252 -13.46 -9.44 1.85
CA ARG A 252 -12.28 -10.15 1.34
C ARG A 252 -12.25 -10.29 -0.18
N ALA A 253 -13.14 -9.59 -0.88
CA ALA A 253 -13.10 -9.55 -2.33
C ALA A 253 -11.90 -8.72 -2.80
N TRP A 254 -11.18 -9.24 -3.78
CA TRP A 254 -10.08 -8.57 -4.46
C TRP A 254 -10.52 -8.26 -5.88
N GLY A 255 -10.05 -7.16 -6.41
CA GLY A 255 -10.38 -6.75 -7.76
C GLY A 255 -9.18 -6.15 -8.48
N PHE A 256 -9.32 -6.06 -9.78
CA PHE A 256 -8.40 -5.37 -10.67
C PHE A 256 -9.10 -4.15 -11.26
N ALA A 257 -8.50 -2.98 -11.15
CA ALA A 257 -9.05 -1.79 -11.76
C ALA A 257 -8.74 -1.79 -13.27
N LYS A 258 -9.74 -1.67 -14.12
CA LYS A 258 -9.59 -1.62 -15.59
C LYS A 258 -8.63 -0.49 -15.98
N GLY A 259 -7.64 -0.76 -16.82
CA GLY A 259 -6.53 0.14 -17.12
C GLY A 259 -5.41 0.15 -16.07
N GLY A 260 -5.50 -0.74 -15.06
CA GLY A 260 -4.56 -0.85 -13.93
C GLY A 260 -4.90 0.08 -12.77
N ASN A 261 -4.19 -0.07 -11.65
CA ASN A 261 -4.48 0.68 -10.41
C ASN A 261 -4.30 2.19 -10.52
N GLY A 262 -3.64 2.69 -11.56
CA GLY A 262 -3.60 4.11 -11.88
C GLY A 262 -4.98 4.71 -12.10
N SER A 263 -5.93 3.95 -12.66
CA SER A 263 -7.31 4.41 -12.89
C SER A 263 -8.05 4.78 -11.61
N VAL A 264 -7.71 4.17 -10.47
CA VAL A 264 -8.22 4.58 -9.14
C VAL A 264 -7.83 6.03 -8.84
N SER A 265 -6.56 6.34 -9.00
CA SER A 265 -6.03 7.68 -8.72
C SER A 265 -6.52 8.71 -9.73
N GLU A 266 -6.61 8.33 -11.00
CA GLU A 266 -7.12 9.18 -12.08
C GLU A 266 -8.60 9.52 -11.87
N ALA A 267 -9.43 8.54 -11.47
CA ALA A 267 -10.84 8.76 -11.15
C ALA A 267 -11.00 9.70 -9.95
N ILE A 268 -10.21 9.54 -8.88
CA ILE A 268 -10.25 10.44 -7.73
C ILE A 268 -9.78 11.85 -8.14
N ALA A 269 -8.75 11.97 -8.97
CA ALA A 269 -8.27 13.25 -9.47
C ALA A 269 -9.33 13.95 -10.37
N ALA A 270 -10.00 13.20 -11.24
CA ALA A 270 -11.09 13.70 -12.06
C ALA A 270 -12.26 14.19 -11.20
N ALA A 271 -12.64 13.44 -10.16
CA ALA A 271 -13.63 13.86 -9.17
C ALA A 271 -13.21 15.15 -8.46
N ALA A 272 -11.95 15.25 -8.03
CA ALA A 272 -11.44 16.46 -7.38
C ALA A 272 -11.52 17.69 -8.31
N ARG A 273 -11.11 17.53 -9.59
CA ARG A 273 -11.18 18.59 -10.60
C ARG A 273 -12.62 19.02 -10.89
N SER A 274 -13.59 18.09 -10.92
CA SER A 274 -14.99 18.41 -11.16
C SER A 274 -15.58 19.32 -10.07
N TRP A 275 -14.99 19.34 -8.88
CA TRP A 275 -15.34 20.28 -7.80
C TRP A 275 -14.37 21.47 -7.69
N GLY A 276 -13.54 21.71 -8.71
CA GLY A 276 -12.71 22.91 -8.79
C GLY A 276 -11.33 22.79 -8.11
N ALA A 277 -10.86 21.58 -7.77
CA ALA A 277 -9.48 21.41 -7.34
C ALA A 277 -8.52 21.59 -8.53
N GLU A 278 -7.49 22.39 -8.34
CA GLU A 278 -6.36 22.48 -9.26
C GLU A 278 -5.35 21.39 -8.93
N ILE A 279 -4.82 20.70 -9.96
CA ILE A 279 -3.78 19.67 -9.82
C ILE A 279 -2.63 20.05 -10.73
N ARG A 280 -1.49 20.39 -10.13
CA ARG A 280 -0.24 20.73 -10.79
C ARG A 280 0.75 19.57 -10.63
N THR A 281 1.20 19.01 -11.73
CA THR A 281 2.22 17.98 -11.82
C THR A 281 3.61 18.60 -12.03
N ASN A 282 4.69 17.81 -11.93
CA ASN A 282 6.08 18.28 -12.00
C ASN A 282 6.38 19.44 -11.02
N ALA A 283 5.71 19.46 -9.87
CA ALA A 283 5.81 20.49 -8.85
C ALA A 283 6.28 19.87 -7.53
N THR A 284 7.59 19.76 -7.36
CA THR A 284 8.21 19.17 -6.17
C THR A 284 8.27 20.17 -5.03
N VAL A 285 7.64 19.87 -3.91
CA VAL A 285 7.74 20.68 -2.68
C VAL A 285 9.07 20.38 -1.99
N ALA A 286 9.94 21.38 -1.86
CA ALA A 286 11.20 21.28 -1.15
C ALA A 286 11.02 21.41 0.36
N ARG A 287 10.19 22.36 0.80
CA ARG A 287 9.93 22.59 2.24
C ARG A 287 8.55 23.20 2.50
N VAL A 288 8.04 22.96 3.69
CA VAL A 288 6.91 23.69 4.27
C VAL A 288 7.46 24.97 4.88
N ARG A 289 6.85 26.09 4.55
CA ARG A 289 7.19 27.37 5.13
C ARG A 289 6.52 27.48 6.51
N VAL A 290 7.32 27.74 7.54
CA VAL A 290 6.86 27.83 8.94
C VAL A 290 7.35 29.12 9.55
N GLU A 291 6.42 29.96 9.96
CA GLU A 291 6.66 31.22 10.65
C GLU A 291 5.84 31.30 11.94
N GLY A 292 6.47 31.68 13.05
CA GLY A 292 5.78 31.75 14.34
C GLY A 292 5.07 30.47 14.78
N GLY A 293 5.57 29.29 14.40
CA GLY A 293 4.93 27.98 14.72
C GLY A 293 3.73 27.63 13.83
N ARG A 294 3.51 28.36 12.75
CA ARG A 294 2.39 28.19 11.82
C ARG A 294 2.89 27.92 10.42
N ALA A 295 2.25 27.00 9.69
CA ALA A 295 2.48 26.80 8.27
C ALA A 295 1.65 27.81 7.46
N ASP A 296 2.31 28.59 6.61
CA ASP A 296 1.70 29.63 5.79
C ASP A 296 1.88 29.40 4.29
N GLY A 297 2.59 28.36 3.89
CA GLY A 297 2.82 28.01 2.49
C GLY A 297 3.85 26.91 2.31
N VAL A 298 4.26 26.74 1.08
CA VAL A 298 5.32 25.80 0.66
C VAL A 298 6.27 26.46 -0.30
N VAL A 299 7.49 25.93 -0.39
CA VAL A 299 8.50 26.32 -1.39
C VAL A 299 8.78 25.12 -2.25
N LEU A 300 8.75 25.30 -3.56
CA LEU A 300 9.09 24.27 -4.54
C LEU A 300 10.61 24.16 -4.72
N GLU A 301 11.08 23.09 -5.36
CA GLU A 301 12.52 22.89 -5.65
C GLU A 301 13.08 23.92 -6.62
N ASP A 302 12.26 24.49 -7.51
CA ASP A 302 12.63 25.59 -8.42
C ASP A 302 12.66 26.97 -7.75
N GLY A 303 12.32 27.03 -6.46
CA GLY A 303 12.30 28.25 -5.67
C GLY A 303 10.95 28.98 -5.65
N GLU A 304 9.94 28.53 -6.39
CA GLU A 304 8.61 29.13 -6.33
C GLU A 304 8.02 29.00 -4.93
N GLU A 305 7.52 30.10 -4.40
CA GLU A 305 6.80 30.15 -3.13
C GLU A 305 5.29 30.20 -3.36
N ILE A 306 4.56 29.34 -2.67
CA ILE A 306 3.11 29.25 -2.79
C ILE A 306 2.50 29.47 -1.42
N ASP A 307 1.72 30.55 -1.28
CA ASP A 307 1.00 30.86 -0.06
C ASP A 307 -0.22 29.97 0.13
N ALA A 308 -0.45 29.53 1.36
CA ALA A 308 -1.61 28.73 1.71
C ALA A 308 -2.06 28.98 3.15
N ARG A 309 -3.37 29.12 3.36
CA ARG A 309 -3.94 29.20 4.71
C ARG A 309 -3.77 27.89 5.50
N ARG A 310 -3.68 26.76 4.81
CA ARG A 310 -3.48 25.43 5.39
C ARG A 310 -2.66 24.60 4.44
N VAL A 311 -1.70 23.88 4.99
CA VAL A 311 -0.86 22.92 4.27
C VAL A 311 -1.27 21.51 4.69
N VAL A 312 -1.46 20.61 3.71
CA VAL A 312 -1.83 19.22 3.97
C VAL A 312 -0.79 18.31 3.34
N SER A 313 0.00 17.64 4.16
CA SER A 313 1.02 16.71 3.68
C SER A 313 0.46 15.29 3.53
N ASN A 314 0.71 14.69 2.39
CA ASN A 314 0.46 13.27 2.13
C ASN A 314 1.75 12.44 2.09
N ALA A 315 2.90 13.07 2.32
CA ALA A 315 4.16 12.39 2.53
C ALA A 315 4.14 11.61 3.85
N ASP A 316 5.02 10.63 3.99
CA ASP A 316 5.12 9.91 5.24
C ASP A 316 5.64 10.82 6.39
N PRO A 317 5.48 10.40 7.64
CA PRO A 317 5.83 11.23 8.79
C PRO A 317 7.30 11.66 8.83
N ARG A 318 8.26 10.78 8.45
CA ARG A 318 9.68 11.13 8.45
C ARG A 318 9.95 12.28 7.48
N ARG A 319 9.47 12.15 6.24
CA ARG A 319 9.63 13.18 5.23
C ARG A 319 8.92 14.47 5.57
N THR A 320 7.68 14.37 6.05
CA THR A 320 6.93 15.57 6.43
C THR A 320 7.65 16.35 7.50
N PHE A 321 8.02 15.70 8.61
CA PHE A 321 8.47 16.41 9.80
C PHE A 321 9.98 16.65 9.83
N LEU A 322 10.79 15.66 9.46
CA LEU A 322 12.25 15.79 9.59
C LEU A 322 12.89 16.43 8.37
N GLU A 323 12.26 16.29 7.17
CA GLU A 323 12.84 16.81 5.93
C GLU A 323 12.18 18.13 5.49
N MET A 324 10.83 18.17 5.34
CA MET A 324 10.14 19.34 4.78
C MET A 324 9.85 20.43 5.81
N VAL A 325 9.48 20.09 7.04
CA VAL A 325 9.27 21.05 8.13
C VAL A 325 10.62 21.44 8.75
N GLY A 326 11.43 20.44 9.06
CA GLY A 326 12.71 20.60 9.76
C GLY A 326 12.55 20.57 11.29
N GLU A 327 13.48 19.90 11.95
CA GLU A 327 13.42 19.60 13.38
C GLU A 327 13.38 20.84 14.29
N LYS A 328 14.00 21.93 13.83
CA LYS A 328 14.06 23.22 14.58
C LYS A 328 12.69 23.83 14.87
N HIS A 329 11.65 23.45 14.12
CA HIS A 329 10.29 23.94 14.29
C HIS A 329 9.41 23.01 15.15
N LEU A 330 9.95 21.89 15.62
CA LEU A 330 9.19 20.82 16.27
C LEU A 330 9.65 20.58 17.71
N PRO A 331 8.74 20.18 18.61
CA PRO A 331 9.12 19.76 19.96
C PRO A 331 10.09 18.56 19.90
N ALA A 332 11.12 18.57 20.76
CA ALA A 332 12.16 17.52 20.77
C ALA A 332 11.59 16.11 21.01
N GLU A 333 10.60 15.98 21.86
CA GLU A 333 9.91 14.72 22.14
C GLU A 333 9.20 14.19 20.91
N PHE A 334 8.57 15.07 20.12
CA PHE A 334 7.91 14.71 18.89
C PHE A 334 8.91 14.26 17.82
N VAL A 335 10.02 14.98 17.68
CA VAL A 335 11.14 14.59 16.78
C VAL A 335 11.64 13.19 17.15
N ALA A 336 11.86 12.95 18.46
CA ALA A 336 12.28 11.64 18.95
C ALA A 336 11.25 10.53 18.65
N ALA A 337 9.96 10.82 18.74
CA ALA A 337 8.89 9.88 18.40
C ALA A 337 8.90 9.55 16.90
N ILE A 338 9.03 10.55 16.02
CA ILE A 338 9.09 10.35 14.56
C ILE A 338 10.35 9.59 14.14
N ARG A 339 11.49 9.83 14.79
CA ARG A 339 12.74 9.07 14.54
C ARG A 339 12.62 7.59 14.93
N ARG A 340 11.85 7.27 15.98
CA ARG A 340 11.57 5.88 16.40
C ARG A 340 10.47 5.19 15.60
N TYR A 341 9.69 5.95 14.81
CA TYR A 341 8.64 5.38 13.98
C TYR A 341 9.23 4.46 12.91
N ARG A 342 8.77 3.21 12.89
CA ARG A 342 9.36 2.13 12.08
C ARG A 342 8.74 2.08 10.71
N PHE A 343 9.57 2.07 9.69
CA PHE A 343 9.15 1.90 8.30
C PHE A 343 9.47 0.50 7.76
N ARG A 344 10.64 -0.02 7.95
CA ARG A 344 11.19 -1.33 7.55
C ARG A 344 10.49 -1.92 6.31
N GLY A 345 10.84 -1.43 5.11
CA GLY A 345 10.34 -1.98 3.86
C GLY A 345 10.76 -3.43 3.70
N SER A 346 9.84 -4.26 3.25
CA SER A 346 10.02 -5.73 3.16
C SER A 346 9.56 -6.32 1.84
N SER A 347 9.05 -5.48 0.94
CA SER A 347 8.40 -5.95 -0.28
C SER A 347 9.09 -5.44 -1.53
N GLY A 348 9.30 -6.32 -2.48
CA GLY A 348 9.70 -5.98 -3.84
C GLY A 348 8.58 -6.24 -4.83
N LYS A 349 8.84 -5.93 -6.09
CA LYS A 349 7.92 -6.22 -7.18
C LYS A 349 8.66 -6.61 -8.45
N VAL A 350 8.11 -7.58 -9.18
CA VAL A 350 8.57 -7.94 -10.51
C VAL A 350 7.40 -7.86 -11.49
N ASN A 351 7.57 -7.09 -12.57
CA ASN A 351 6.61 -6.97 -13.64
C ASN A 351 7.19 -7.66 -14.89
N LEU A 352 6.44 -8.61 -15.47
CA LEU A 352 6.86 -9.39 -16.61
C LEU A 352 5.97 -9.11 -17.83
N ALA A 353 6.58 -8.77 -18.96
CA ALA A 353 5.95 -8.84 -20.27
C ALA A 353 6.17 -10.23 -20.84
N LEU A 354 5.09 -10.92 -21.22
CA LEU A 354 5.12 -12.31 -21.58
C LEU A 354 4.70 -12.52 -23.04
N GLY A 355 5.41 -13.40 -23.73
CA GLY A 355 5.11 -13.86 -25.10
C GLY A 355 3.97 -14.89 -25.13
N GLU A 356 3.81 -15.67 -24.10
CA GLU A 356 2.75 -16.64 -23.87
C GLU A 356 2.39 -16.71 -22.39
N LEU A 357 1.27 -17.35 -22.04
CA LEU A 357 0.87 -17.57 -20.64
C LEU A 357 1.79 -18.58 -19.95
N PRO A 358 2.04 -18.41 -18.64
CA PRO A 358 2.72 -19.42 -17.84
C PRO A 358 1.86 -20.69 -17.77
N ARG A 359 2.46 -21.83 -18.01
CA ARG A 359 1.84 -23.17 -17.95
C ARG A 359 2.20 -23.80 -16.62
N PHE A 360 1.28 -23.68 -15.65
CA PHE A 360 1.45 -24.30 -14.35
C PHE A 360 1.32 -25.82 -14.47
N THR A 361 2.22 -26.57 -13.83
CA THR A 361 2.21 -28.05 -13.85
C THR A 361 0.92 -28.63 -13.31
N CYS A 362 0.28 -27.98 -12.34
CA CYS A 362 -1.02 -28.35 -11.79
C CYS A 362 -2.20 -28.02 -12.72
N LEU A 363 -1.99 -27.18 -13.75
CA LEU A 363 -3.02 -26.73 -14.70
C LEU A 363 -2.42 -26.62 -16.11
N PRO A 364 -1.98 -27.72 -16.73
CA PRO A 364 -1.22 -27.69 -17.98
C PRO A 364 -1.98 -27.10 -19.17
N GLN A 365 -3.32 -27.14 -19.13
CA GLN A 365 -4.20 -26.55 -20.16
C GLN A 365 -4.66 -25.12 -19.82
N GLY A 366 -4.19 -24.55 -18.67
CA GLY A 366 -4.67 -23.27 -18.17
C GLY A 366 -6.11 -23.34 -17.66
N GLY A 367 -6.82 -22.20 -17.64
CA GLY A 367 -8.21 -22.15 -17.21
C GLY A 367 -8.59 -20.86 -16.50
N ALA A 368 -9.80 -20.82 -15.95
CA ALA A 368 -10.36 -19.68 -15.24
C ALA A 368 -9.50 -19.26 -14.01
N HIS A 369 -8.77 -20.19 -13.42
CA HIS A 369 -7.86 -19.96 -12.30
C HIS A 369 -6.82 -18.86 -12.56
N LEU A 370 -6.32 -18.73 -13.80
CA LEU A 370 -5.32 -17.72 -14.18
C LEU A 370 -5.91 -16.29 -14.21
N ARG A 371 -7.24 -16.16 -14.20
CA ARG A 371 -7.94 -14.85 -14.12
C ARG A 371 -8.09 -14.35 -12.68
N GLY A 372 -7.74 -15.20 -11.71
CA GLY A 372 -7.69 -14.88 -10.28
C GLY A 372 -6.31 -14.40 -9.84
N ALA A 373 -6.11 -14.37 -8.53
CA ALA A 373 -4.79 -14.25 -7.93
C ALA A 373 -4.08 -15.61 -7.94
N ILE A 374 -2.75 -15.60 -8.03
CA ILE A 374 -1.91 -16.80 -7.97
C ILE A 374 -0.91 -16.58 -6.83
N SER A 375 -0.90 -17.49 -5.85
CA SER A 375 -0.11 -17.37 -4.63
C SER A 375 0.86 -18.53 -4.49
N ILE A 376 2.17 -18.28 -4.58
CA ILE A 376 3.17 -19.28 -4.22
C ILE A 376 3.42 -19.19 -2.72
N SER A 377 2.69 -20.01 -1.98
CA SER A 377 2.66 -20.12 -0.52
C SER A 377 2.30 -21.55 -0.10
N PRO A 378 3.17 -22.55 -0.36
CA PRO A 378 2.81 -23.96 -0.20
C PRO A 378 2.65 -24.38 1.25
N SER A 379 3.31 -23.73 2.21
CA SER A 379 3.21 -24.00 3.65
C SER A 379 3.54 -22.76 4.49
N VAL A 380 3.10 -22.77 5.75
CA VAL A 380 3.46 -21.73 6.74
C VAL A 380 4.98 -21.71 6.96
N GLU A 381 5.61 -22.88 6.99
CA GLU A 381 7.07 -23.02 7.11
C GLU A 381 7.82 -22.37 5.94
N TYR A 382 7.32 -22.49 4.71
CA TYR A 382 7.89 -21.83 3.55
C TYR A 382 7.90 -20.31 3.72
N LEU A 383 6.80 -19.73 4.19
CA LEU A 383 6.68 -18.29 4.43
C LEU A 383 7.58 -17.82 5.58
N GLU A 384 7.73 -18.65 6.63
CA GLU A 384 8.57 -18.32 7.77
C GLU A 384 10.05 -18.33 7.39
N ARG A 385 10.52 -19.33 6.62
CA ARG A 385 11.90 -19.38 6.11
C ARG A 385 12.21 -18.20 5.18
N ALA A 386 11.28 -17.84 4.32
CA ALA A 386 11.43 -16.64 3.49
C ALA A 386 11.60 -15.37 4.35
N TYR A 387 10.89 -15.27 5.47
CA TYR A 387 11.06 -14.18 6.44
C TYR A 387 12.39 -14.26 7.19
N ASP A 388 12.84 -15.44 7.59
CA ASP A 388 14.09 -15.60 8.33
C ASP A 388 15.30 -15.07 7.56
N GLU A 389 15.39 -15.35 6.25
CA GLU A 389 16.43 -14.77 5.40
C GLU A 389 16.39 -13.22 5.45
N ALA A 390 15.21 -12.63 5.33
CA ALA A 390 15.04 -11.18 5.34
C ALA A 390 15.31 -10.54 6.70
N LYS A 391 15.00 -11.24 7.79
CA LYS A 391 15.29 -10.81 9.15
C LYS A 391 16.79 -10.64 9.39
N TYR A 392 17.60 -11.45 8.71
CA TYR A 392 19.07 -11.38 8.78
C TYR A 392 19.70 -10.56 7.66
N GLY A 393 18.91 -9.83 6.89
CA GLY A 393 19.39 -8.86 5.91
C GLY A 393 19.65 -9.42 4.52
N GLU A 394 19.07 -10.58 4.17
CA GLU A 394 19.11 -11.13 2.81
C GLU A 394 17.71 -11.04 2.17
N PHE A 395 17.62 -10.95 0.85
CA PHE A 395 16.35 -11.20 0.19
C PHE A 395 16.06 -12.70 0.15
N SER A 396 14.79 -13.07 0.17
CA SER A 396 14.40 -14.49 0.19
C SER A 396 14.85 -15.20 -1.07
N SER A 397 15.57 -16.30 -0.91
CA SER A 397 16.03 -17.15 -2.01
C SER A 397 14.86 -17.89 -2.69
N ARG A 398 13.83 -18.21 -1.91
CA ARG A 398 12.53 -18.76 -2.36
C ARG A 398 11.41 -17.90 -1.79
N PRO A 399 11.12 -16.74 -2.42
CA PRO A 399 10.20 -15.75 -1.88
C PRO A 399 8.73 -16.18 -1.98
N TYR A 400 7.92 -15.64 -1.09
CA TYR A 400 6.47 -15.55 -1.30
C TYR A 400 6.17 -14.70 -2.52
N LEU A 401 5.36 -15.23 -3.43
CA LEU A 401 4.89 -14.53 -4.64
C LEU A 401 3.36 -14.44 -4.62
N ASP A 402 2.84 -13.24 -4.81
CA ASP A 402 1.42 -12.99 -5.07
C ASP A 402 1.27 -12.30 -6.42
N MET A 403 0.56 -12.94 -7.34
CA MET A 403 0.59 -12.61 -8.76
C MET A 403 -0.80 -12.46 -9.34
N VAL A 404 -0.90 -11.60 -10.35
CA VAL A 404 -2.07 -11.50 -11.24
C VAL A 404 -1.59 -11.40 -12.69
N ILE A 405 -2.43 -11.82 -13.63
CA ILE A 405 -2.21 -11.67 -15.08
C ILE A 405 -3.28 -10.70 -15.62
N PRO A 406 -3.08 -9.38 -15.46
CA PRO A 406 -4.11 -8.38 -15.76
C PRO A 406 -4.66 -8.44 -17.17
N SER A 407 -3.83 -8.80 -18.17
CA SER A 407 -4.24 -8.91 -19.57
C SER A 407 -5.31 -9.96 -19.84
N LEU A 408 -5.55 -10.90 -18.92
CA LEU A 408 -6.68 -11.85 -18.99
C LEU A 408 -8.01 -11.24 -18.59
N LEU A 409 -7.97 -10.13 -17.83
CA LEU A 409 -9.15 -9.37 -17.38
C LEU A 409 -9.37 -8.12 -18.24
N ASP A 410 -8.28 -7.49 -18.65
CA ASP A 410 -8.24 -6.27 -19.44
C ASP A 410 -7.22 -6.42 -20.58
N PRO A 411 -7.66 -6.82 -21.79
CA PRO A 411 -6.76 -7.00 -22.94
C PRO A 411 -6.00 -5.74 -23.37
N SER A 412 -6.42 -4.54 -22.94
CA SER A 412 -5.72 -3.29 -23.26
C SER A 412 -4.36 -3.14 -22.54
N MET A 413 -4.03 -4.05 -21.62
CA MET A 413 -2.78 -4.02 -20.86
C MET A 413 -1.57 -4.56 -21.63
N ALA A 414 -1.78 -5.30 -22.75
CA ALA A 414 -0.71 -5.90 -23.55
C ALA A 414 -1.10 -5.94 -25.03
N PRO A 415 -0.14 -6.07 -25.96
CA PRO A 415 -0.44 -6.30 -27.36
C PRO A 415 -1.23 -7.62 -27.58
N PRO A 416 -1.99 -7.75 -28.67
CA PRO A 416 -2.73 -8.98 -28.98
C PRO A 416 -1.85 -10.23 -28.93
N GLY A 417 -2.32 -11.28 -28.25
CA GLY A 417 -1.58 -12.54 -28.05
C GLY A 417 -0.39 -12.44 -27.09
N ARG A 418 -0.21 -11.31 -26.41
CA ARG A 418 0.80 -11.10 -25.38
C ARG A 418 0.15 -10.85 -24.02
N HIS A 419 0.94 -10.97 -22.96
CA HIS A 419 0.43 -10.86 -21.60
C HIS A 419 1.33 -10.03 -20.71
N VAL A 420 0.74 -9.50 -19.63
CA VAL A 420 1.46 -8.88 -18.52
C VAL A 420 1.20 -9.67 -17.25
N MET A 421 2.25 -9.92 -16.48
CA MET A 421 2.15 -10.51 -15.15
C MET A 421 2.74 -9.56 -14.13
N SER A 422 2.01 -9.33 -13.05
CA SER A 422 2.39 -8.42 -11.97
C SER A 422 2.60 -9.24 -10.71
N ILE A 423 3.83 -9.26 -10.19
CA ILE A 423 4.26 -10.13 -9.08
C ILE A 423 4.64 -9.27 -7.88
N PHE A 424 3.87 -9.34 -6.81
CA PHE A 424 4.27 -8.85 -5.50
C PHE A 424 5.15 -9.88 -4.81
N VAL A 425 6.23 -9.43 -4.17
CA VAL A 425 7.27 -10.33 -3.64
C VAL A 425 7.57 -9.99 -2.19
N GLN A 426 7.60 -10.98 -1.34
CA GLN A 426 8.15 -10.93 0.01
C GLN A 426 9.01 -12.18 0.27
N TYR A 427 10.27 -11.99 0.73
CA TYR A 427 10.75 -10.74 1.32
C TYR A 427 11.90 -10.15 0.50
N ALA A 428 11.88 -8.83 0.48
CA ALA A 428 12.97 -8.01 -0.01
C ALA A 428 13.21 -6.91 1.05
N PRO A 429 14.16 -7.07 2.00
CA PRO A 429 14.36 -6.10 3.06
C PRO A 429 15.01 -4.83 2.51
N TYR A 430 14.55 -3.65 2.95
CA TYR A 430 15.17 -2.38 2.58
C TYR A 430 16.65 -2.35 2.96
N ARG A 431 16.97 -2.80 4.19
CA ARG A 431 18.33 -2.91 4.70
C ARG A 431 18.91 -4.28 4.32
N LEU A 432 19.35 -4.37 3.07
CA LEU A 432 20.02 -5.54 2.55
C LEU A 432 21.50 -5.51 2.93
N ASN A 433 22.08 -6.64 3.33
CA ASN A 433 23.52 -6.77 3.53
C ASN A 433 24.26 -6.44 2.23
N GLY A 434 25.25 -5.53 2.30
CA GLY A 434 25.93 -5.01 1.12
C GLY A 434 25.11 -4.03 0.25
N GLY A 435 23.87 -3.74 0.63
CA GLY A 435 22.98 -2.79 -0.06
C GLY A 435 22.37 -3.33 -1.36
N TRP A 436 21.45 -2.55 -1.93
CA TRP A 436 20.80 -2.83 -3.21
C TRP A 436 21.64 -2.28 -4.38
N THR A 437 22.59 -3.08 -4.85
CA THR A 437 23.32 -2.84 -6.11
C THR A 437 22.52 -3.36 -7.30
N ASP A 438 22.91 -3.00 -8.54
CA ASP A 438 22.26 -3.53 -9.75
C ASP A 438 22.40 -5.04 -9.83
N ALA A 439 23.57 -5.60 -9.49
CA ALA A 439 23.78 -7.06 -9.43
C ALA A 439 22.84 -7.73 -8.41
N ARG A 440 22.62 -7.13 -7.24
CA ARG A 440 21.69 -7.66 -6.21
C ARG A 440 20.24 -7.53 -6.65
N ARG A 441 19.89 -6.46 -7.37
CA ARG A 441 18.55 -6.30 -7.98
C ARG A 441 18.27 -7.39 -8.99
N GLU A 442 19.21 -7.66 -9.91
CA GLU A 442 19.06 -8.71 -10.91
C GLU A 442 18.98 -10.10 -10.25
N ALA A 443 19.85 -10.39 -9.28
CA ALA A 443 19.81 -11.64 -8.53
C ALA A 443 18.46 -11.84 -7.79
N PHE A 444 17.88 -10.79 -7.24
CA PHE A 444 16.53 -10.83 -6.66
C PHE A 444 15.48 -11.14 -7.72
N GLY A 445 15.54 -10.49 -8.90
CA GLY A 445 14.68 -10.80 -10.02
C GLY A 445 14.82 -12.25 -10.51
N ASP A 446 16.03 -12.78 -10.51
CA ASP A 446 16.30 -14.18 -10.86
C ASP A 446 15.73 -15.17 -9.84
N ALA A 447 15.84 -14.88 -8.53
CA ALA A 447 15.22 -15.69 -7.47
C ALA A 447 13.70 -15.78 -7.67
N VAL A 448 13.03 -14.65 -8.00
CA VAL A 448 11.59 -14.62 -8.28
C VAL A 448 11.24 -15.48 -9.50
N VAL A 449 11.96 -15.33 -10.61
CA VAL A 449 11.70 -16.10 -11.84
C VAL A 449 12.01 -17.58 -11.64
N ASN A 450 13.08 -17.92 -10.92
CA ASN A 450 13.43 -19.30 -10.60
C ASN A 450 12.36 -19.96 -9.73
N THR A 451 11.88 -19.27 -8.69
CA THR A 451 10.77 -19.76 -7.85
C THR A 451 9.50 -20.00 -8.67
N LEU A 452 9.13 -19.07 -9.54
CA LEU A 452 7.96 -19.24 -10.42
C LEU A 452 8.14 -20.41 -11.40
N ALA A 453 9.35 -20.60 -11.93
CA ALA A 453 9.67 -21.66 -12.88
C ALA A 453 9.56 -23.09 -12.28
N GLU A 454 9.66 -23.23 -10.95
CA GLU A 454 9.40 -24.51 -10.28
C GLU A 454 7.96 -24.99 -10.47
N TYR A 455 7.02 -24.06 -10.63
CA TYR A 455 5.58 -24.31 -10.79
C TYR A 455 5.09 -24.13 -12.23
N ALA A 456 5.76 -23.26 -13.00
CA ALA A 456 5.44 -22.96 -14.40
C ALA A 456 6.73 -22.98 -15.26
N PRO A 457 7.22 -24.15 -15.68
CA PRO A 457 8.55 -24.32 -16.28
C PRO A 457 8.79 -23.48 -17.55
N ASN A 458 7.75 -23.17 -18.33
CA ASN A 458 7.88 -22.37 -19.56
C ASN A 458 8.07 -20.87 -19.28
N VAL A 459 7.94 -20.40 -18.04
CA VAL A 459 7.94 -18.95 -17.77
C VAL A 459 9.24 -18.28 -18.21
N LYS A 460 10.40 -18.97 -18.06
CA LYS A 460 11.69 -18.40 -18.45
C LYS A 460 11.77 -18.07 -19.94
N SER A 461 11.25 -18.94 -20.79
CA SER A 461 11.20 -18.71 -22.25
C SER A 461 10.06 -17.78 -22.66
N ALA A 462 9.01 -17.65 -21.84
CA ALA A 462 7.88 -16.77 -22.09
C ALA A 462 8.20 -15.29 -21.82
N ILE A 463 9.20 -14.98 -21.00
CA ILE A 463 9.56 -13.60 -20.64
C ILE A 463 10.16 -12.87 -21.85
N LEU A 464 9.50 -11.78 -22.26
CA LEU A 464 10.01 -10.83 -23.26
C LEU A 464 10.78 -9.70 -22.59
N HIS A 465 10.23 -9.16 -21.49
CA HIS A 465 10.83 -8.08 -20.71
C HIS A 465 10.55 -8.27 -19.22
N ARG A 466 11.46 -7.80 -18.37
CA ARG A 466 11.38 -7.85 -16.93
C ARG A 466 11.72 -6.51 -16.30
N GLN A 467 10.87 -6.02 -15.40
CA GLN A 467 11.15 -4.89 -14.51
C GLN A 467 11.23 -5.41 -13.08
N VAL A 468 12.34 -5.13 -12.40
CA VAL A 468 12.55 -5.47 -10.99
C VAL A 468 12.55 -4.19 -10.17
N ILE A 469 11.76 -4.17 -9.10
CA ILE A 469 11.58 -3.03 -8.21
C ILE A 469 11.88 -3.47 -6.78
N THR A 470 12.93 -2.90 -6.20
CA THR A 470 13.36 -3.15 -4.83
C THR A 470 12.75 -2.11 -3.86
N PRO A 471 12.81 -2.33 -2.54
CA PRO A 471 12.42 -1.29 -1.57
C PRO A 471 13.21 0.01 -1.73
N ALA A 472 14.49 -0.05 -2.12
CA ALA A 472 15.29 1.13 -2.42
C ALA A 472 14.75 1.89 -3.64
N ASP A 473 14.29 1.18 -4.68
CA ASP A 473 13.63 1.78 -5.83
C ASP A 473 12.29 2.39 -5.45
N ILE A 474 11.52 1.73 -4.57
CA ILE A 474 10.27 2.27 -4.03
C ILE A 474 10.53 3.58 -3.29
N GLU A 475 11.55 3.65 -2.44
CA GLU A 475 11.92 4.90 -1.77
C GLU A 475 12.37 5.97 -2.77
N ARG A 476 13.31 5.64 -3.63
CA ARG A 476 13.83 6.57 -4.65
C ARG A 476 12.73 7.08 -5.57
N THR A 477 11.91 6.17 -6.12
CA THR A 477 10.85 6.50 -7.09
C THR A 477 9.61 7.07 -6.41
N LEU A 478 9.14 6.58 -5.28
CA LEU A 478 7.92 7.01 -4.60
C LEU A 478 8.14 7.81 -3.30
N GLY A 479 9.38 8.04 -2.79
CA GLY A 479 9.66 8.69 -1.51
C GLY A 479 8.91 8.05 -0.33
N LEU A 480 8.72 6.74 -0.39
CA LEU A 480 8.26 5.96 0.73
C LEU A 480 9.47 5.66 1.60
N SER A 481 9.58 6.25 2.76
CA SER A 481 10.71 6.03 3.66
C SER A 481 10.96 4.53 3.85
N GLU A 482 12.21 4.13 3.63
CA GLU A 482 12.65 2.72 3.63
C GLU A 482 11.83 1.80 2.69
N GLY A 483 11.18 2.34 1.65
CA GLY A 483 10.36 1.57 0.73
C GLY A 483 9.09 0.96 1.35
N ASN A 484 8.69 1.37 2.57
CA ASN A 484 7.53 0.78 3.23
C ASN A 484 6.23 1.20 2.56
N ILE A 485 5.47 0.23 2.04
CA ILE A 485 4.26 0.45 1.24
C ILE A 485 3.07 1.01 2.05
N PHE A 486 3.13 0.96 3.39
CA PHE A 486 2.10 1.49 4.29
C PHE A 486 2.46 2.83 4.93
N GLN A 487 3.62 3.43 4.59
CA GLN A 487 4.15 4.64 5.25
C GLN A 487 4.39 4.44 6.76
N GLY A 488 4.82 3.28 7.14
CA GLY A 488 5.03 2.79 8.49
C GLY A 488 4.34 1.45 8.70
N GLU A 489 4.98 0.58 9.47
CA GLU A 489 4.50 -0.76 9.71
C GLU A 489 3.11 -0.77 10.36
N LEU A 490 2.30 -1.77 10.02
CA LEU A 490 1.05 -2.07 10.71
C LEU A 490 1.34 -2.95 11.93
N SER A 491 1.88 -2.34 12.97
CA SER A 491 2.15 -3.00 14.25
C SER A 491 1.38 -2.31 15.37
N LEU A 492 1.01 -3.02 16.42
CA LEU A 492 0.14 -2.50 17.48
C LEU A 492 0.65 -1.20 18.10
N GLN A 493 1.98 -1.06 18.28
CA GLN A 493 2.61 0.16 18.79
C GLN A 493 2.60 1.33 17.80
N GLN A 494 2.11 1.14 16.57
CA GLN A 494 2.02 2.15 15.51
C GLN A 494 0.63 2.21 14.88
N MET A 495 -0.40 2.00 15.68
CA MET A 495 -1.77 1.97 15.20
C MET A 495 -2.68 2.91 16.01
N PHE A 496 -3.83 3.21 15.44
CA PHE A 496 -4.90 3.99 16.04
C PHE A 496 -4.36 5.33 16.59
N PHE A 497 -4.50 5.60 17.90
CA PHE A 497 -4.01 6.84 18.53
C PHE A 497 -2.48 6.94 18.63
N LEU A 498 -1.74 5.87 18.28
CA LEU A 498 -0.27 5.87 18.24
C LEU A 498 0.31 6.13 16.83
N ARG A 499 -0.55 6.38 15.84
CA ARG A 499 -0.10 6.54 14.45
C ARG A 499 -0.25 7.98 13.96
N PRO A 500 0.82 8.69 13.57
CA PRO A 500 2.25 8.32 13.65
C PRO A 500 2.85 8.47 15.05
N ALA A 501 2.24 9.26 15.93
CA ALA A 501 2.61 9.46 17.31
C ALA A 501 1.37 9.87 18.10
N ALA A 502 1.34 9.61 19.42
CA ALA A 502 0.19 9.87 20.29
C ALA A 502 -0.33 11.30 20.18
N ALA A 503 0.57 12.29 20.18
CA ALA A 503 0.19 13.71 20.13
C ALA A 503 -0.43 14.18 18.81
N VAL A 504 -0.31 13.41 17.70
CA VAL A 504 -0.69 13.86 16.34
C VAL A 504 -1.54 12.85 15.57
N SER A 505 -2.14 11.92 16.26
CA SER A 505 -3.00 10.88 15.65
C SER A 505 -4.28 11.40 14.99
N ARG A 506 -4.59 12.69 15.16
CA ARG A 506 -5.82 13.35 14.70
C ARG A 506 -5.65 14.14 13.40
N TYR A 507 -4.69 13.80 12.57
CA TYR A 507 -4.37 14.49 11.32
C TYR A 507 -3.80 15.90 11.50
N ARG A 508 -3.91 16.52 12.66
CA ARG A 508 -3.28 17.78 13.05
C ARG A 508 -1.84 17.53 13.49
N THR A 509 -0.99 18.52 13.34
CA THR A 509 0.43 18.44 13.70
C THR A 509 0.77 19.46 14.80
N PRO A 510 1.98 19.41 15.40
CA PRO A 510 2.44 20.45 16.31
C PRO A 510 2.57 21.83 15.66
N ILE A 511 2.65 21.88 14.32
CA ILE A 511 2.67 23.14 13.56
C ILE A 511 1.22 23.52 13.24
N GLN A 512 0.82 24.73 13.65
CA GLN A 512 -0.51 25.25 13.35
C GLN A 512 -0.74 25.29 11.83
N ASP A 513 -1.95 24.95 11.39
CA ASP A 513 -2.38 24.90 9.99
C ASP A 513 -1.60 23.93 9.07
N LEU A 514 -0.77 23.06 9.66
CA LEU A 514 -0.20 21.89 8.98
C LEU A 514 -0.96 20.62 9.37
N PHE A 515 -1.38 19.85 8.36
CA PHE A 515 -2.11 18.59 8.53
C PHE A 515 -1.40 17.45 7.81
N GLN A 516 -1.67 16.22 8.23
CA GLN A 516 -1.28 15.00 7.52
C GLN A 516 -2.51 14.23 7.03
N CYS A 517 -2.45 13.69 5.81
CA CYS A 517 -3.52 12.87 5.23
C CYS A 517 -3.02 11.55 4.61
N GLY A 518 -1.71 11.28 4.73
CA GLY A 518 -1.08 10.09 4.17
C GLY A 518 -1.38 8.80 4.94
N ALA A 519 -0.96 7.66 4.40
CA ALA A 519 -1.08 6.35 5.05
C ALA A 519 -0.23 6.23 6.34
N GLY A 520 0.68 7.17 6.59
CA GLY A 520 1.38 7.33 7.87
C GLY A 520 0.46 7.76 9.02
N THR A 521 -0.79 8.15 8.77
CA THR A 521 -1.82 8.44 9.78
C THR A 521 -2.81 7.29 9.90
N HIS A 522 -3.68 7.32 10.92
CA HIS A 522 -4.79 6.38 11.06
C HIS A 522 -5.70 6.42 9.82
N PRO A 523 -6.24 5.28 9.33
CA PRO A 523 -6.04 3.91 9.81
C PRO A 523 -4.83 3.19 9.21
N GLY A 524 -4.07 3.78 8.33
CA GLY A 524 -2.93 3.18 7.68
C GLY A 524 -3.06 3.08 6.17
N GLY A 525 -2.27 2.19 5.54
CA GLY A 525 -2.16 2.03 4.09
C GLY A 525 -3.05 0.94 3.49
N GLY A 526 -2.87 0.68 2.18
CA GLY A 526 -3.57 -0.35 1.40
C GLY A 526 -4.47 0.19 0.29
N VAL A 527 -4.20 1.37 -0.26
CA VAL A 527 -5.04 2.07 -1.26
C VAL A 527 -6.48 2.28 -0.75
N MET A 528 -6.60 2.59 0.55
CA MET A 528 -7.87 2.64 1.25
C MET A 528 -8.63 3.96 1.05
N GLY A 529 -7.92 5.09 0.94
CA GLY A 529 -8.50 6.43 0.89
C GLY A 529 -8.97 6.98 2.25
N ALA A 530 -9.09 6.13 3.28
CA ALA A 530 -9.67 6.50 4.57
C ALA A 530 -8.89 7.61 5.29
N SER A 531 -7.55 7.56 5.30
CA SER A 531 -6.73 8.62 5.90
C SER A 531 -7.00 9.98 5.27
N GLY A 532 -7.15 10.03 3.94
CA GLY A 532 -7.48 11.25 3.20
C GLY A 532 -8.85 11.79 3.55
N ARG A 533 -9.87 10.93 3.59
CA ARG A 533 -11.24 11.31 3.98
C ARG A 533 -11.32 11.82 5.41
N ASN A 534 -10.69 11.10 6.35
CA ASN A 534 -10.68 11.48 7.75
C ASN A 534 -9.95 12.81 7.99
N ALA A 535 -8.81 13.02 7.29
CA ALA A 535 -8.08 14.29 7.33
C ALA A 535 -8.93 15.46 6.81
N ALA A 536 -9.63 15.27 5.69
CA ALA A 536 -10.53 16.29 5.16
C ALA A 536 -11.62 16.66 6.18
N ARG A 537 -12.26 15.67 6.81
CA ARG A 537 -13.26 15.90 7.88
C ARG A 537 -12.68 16.66 9.06
N ALA A 538 -11.46 16.30 9.50
CA ALA A 538 -10.77 17.00 10.59
C ALA A 538 -10.44 18.47 10.23
N ILE A 539 -10.10 18.75 8.97
CA ILE A 539 -9.85 20.09 8.43
C ILE A 539 -11.15 20.90 8.37
N LEU A 540 -12.25 20.29 7.97
CA LEU A 540 -13.57 20.93 7.86
C LEU A 540 -14.24 21.15 9.23
N GLY A 541 -13.73 20.52 10.29
CA GLY A 541 -14.35 20.54 11.63
C GLY A 541 -15.48 19.52 11.78
N GLU A 542 -15.65 18.61 10.81
CA GLU A 542 -16.63 17.53 10.85
C GLU A 542 -16.03 16.33 11.60
N GLY A 543 -16.70 15.82 12.61
CA GLY A 543 -16.26 14.62 13.34
C GLY A 543 -15.42 14.91 14.58
N ALA A 544 -15.60 16.07 15.18
CA ALA A 544 -15.17 16.40 16.54
C ALA A 544 -16.29 16.08 17.54
#